data_ec2ed11c086dd262d8cba92cc4f4da57
#
_entry.id   ec2ed11c086dd262d8cba92cc4f4da57
#
_cell.length_a   1.000
_cell.length_b   1.000
_cell.length_c   1.000
_cell.angle_alpha   90.00
_cell.angle_beta   90.00
_cell.angle_gamma   90.00
#
_symmetry.space_group_name_H-M   'P 1'
#
loop_
_entity.id
_entity.type
_entity.pdbx_description
1 polymer ?
#
loop_
_entity_poly.entity_id
_entity_poly.type
_entity_poly.pdbx_seq_one_letter_code
_entity_poly.pdbx_strand_id
1 'polypeptide(L)'
;TGTVGDIGTSSFYPPHHMTMGDGGAVYTDNPLLNKIIRSFRDWGRDCVCPSGHDNMCGHRFDRQYGELPLGDDHKYVHSNFGYNLKATDLQAAIGCAQIEKFPTFVERRRHNFDRLRAALAEKEE
;
A
#
# COMPACT_ATOMS: atom_id res chain seq x y z
N THR A 1 0.35 13.11 -8.56
CA THR A 1 -0.85 13.07 -7.70
C THR A 1 -0.62 12.08 -6.58
N GLY A 2 -1.29 12.26 -5.43
CA GLY A 2 -1.14 11.40 -4.26
C GLY A 2 -0.11 11.86 -3.23
N THR A 3 0.61 12.97 -3.49
CA THR A 3 1.67 13.51 -2.62
C THR A 3 1.44 14.98 -2.22
N VAL A 4 0.24 15.52 -2.50
CA VAL A 4 -0.09 16.93 -2.22
C VAL A 4 -0.92 17.07 -0.93
N GLY A 5 -1.73 16.07 -0.60
CA GLY A 5 -2.54 16.03 0.62
C GLY A 5 -1.87 15.24 1.73
N ASP A 6 -2.52 15.13 2.87
CA ASP A 6 -2.03 14.38 4.05
C ASP A 6 -1.90 12.88 3.77
N ILE A 7 -2.76 12.32 2.92
CA ILE A 7 -2.77 10.93 2.51
C ILE A 7 -3.03 10.85 1.01
N GLY A 8 -2.24 10.05 0.30
CA GLY A 8 -2.47 9.67 -1.07
C GLY A 8 -2.59 8.17 -1.25
N THR A 9 -3.26 7.74 -2.31
CA THR A 9 -3.41 6.31 -2.63
C THR A 9 -3.10 6.02 -4.09
N SER A 10 -2.58 4.83 -4.36
CA SER A 10 -2.45 4.27 -5.71
C SER A 10 -2.96 2.84 -5.72
N SER A 11 -3.58 2.47 -6.83
CA SER A 11 -4.03 1.09 -7.04
C SER A 11 -3.13 0.39 -8.06
N PHE A 12 -2.81 -0.87 -7.77
CA PHE A 12 -2.10 -1.78 -8.66
C PHE A 12 -3.00 -2.92 -9.13
N TYR A 13 -4.30 -2.67 -9.19
CA TYR A 13 -5.27 -3.56 -9.80
C TYR A 13 -4.97 -3.76 -11.30
N PRO A 14 -5.19 -4.95 -11.90
CA PRO A 14 -4.77 -5.28 -13.26
C PRO A 14 -5.08 -4.26 -14.37
N PRO A 15 -6.27 -3.61 -14.44
CA PRO A 15 -6.57 -2.65 -15.50
C PRO A 15 -5.89 -1.28 -15.35
N HIS A 16 -5.14 -1.05 -14.27
CA HIS A 16 -4.45 0.21 -14.05
C HIS A 16 -3.11 0.29 -14.82
N HIS A 17 -2.31 1.33 -14.57
CA HIS A 17 -1.11 1.62 -15.34
C HIS A 17 0.00 0.58 -15.17
N MET A 18 0.07 -0.03 -14.02
CA MET A 18 0.89 -1.21 -13.69
C MET A 18 0.14 -2.07 -12.69
N THR A 19 0.45 -3.34 -12.63
CA THR A 19 -0.24 -4.28 -11.75
C THR A 19 0.71 -5.03 -10.82
N MET A 20 0.18 -5.45 -9.68
CA MET A 20 0.78 -6.46 -8.80
C MET A 20 -0.06 -7.75 -8.74
N GLY A 21 -1.01 -7.95 -9.71
CA GLY A 21 -2.09 -8.91 -9.64
C GLY A 21 -3.28 -8.28 -8.92
N ASP A 22 -3.14 -8.02 -7.66
CA ASP A 22 -3.90 -7.08 -6.85
C ASP A 22 -2.94 -6.33 -5.95
N GLY A 23 -3.36 -5.18 -5.44
CA GLY A 23 -2.54 -4.41 -4.53
C GLY A 23 -2.73 -2.91 -4.66
N GLY A 24 -2.04 -2.19 -3.81
CA GLY A 24 -2.05 -0.74 -3.79
C GLY A 24 -0.98 -0.19 -2.85
N ALA A 25 -0.87 1.11 -2.83
CA ALA A 25 -0.02 1.83 -1.90
C ALA A 25 -0.76 3.00 -1.29
N VAL A 26 -0.44 3.28 -0.03
CA VAL A 26 -0.88 4.47 0.69
C VAL A 26 0.35 5.29 1.05
N TYR A 27 0.32 6.57 0.77
CA TYR A 27 1.44 7.50 0.97
C TYR A 27 1.08 8.55 2.00
N THR A 28 2.00 8.86 2.90
CA THR A 28 1.90 9.98 3.82
C THR A 28 3.28 10.36 4.34
N ASP A 29 3.52 11.65 4.52
CA ASP A 29 4.71 12.18 5.18
C ASP A 29 4.52 12.34 6.69
N ASN A 30 3.30 12.11 7.19
CA ASN A 30 2.98 12.22 8.61
C ASN A 30 3.28 10.90 9.34
N PRO A 31 4.24 10.87 10.29
CA PRO A 31 4.63 9.64 10.99
C PRO A 31 3.49 9.02 11.81
N LEU A 32 2.60 9.83 12.36
CA LEU A 32 1.45 9.34 13.12
C LEU A 32 0.44 8.64 12.19
N LEU A 33 0.12 9.25 11.06
CA LEU A 33 -0.75 8.63 10.05
C LEU A 33 -0.13 7.34 9.51
N ASN A 34 1.18 7.32 9.26
CA ASN A 34 1.88 6.10 8.83
C ASN A 34 1.70 4.96 9.85
N LYS A 35 1.88 5.25 11.14
CA LYS A 35 1.68 4.26 12.20
C LYS A 35 0.23 3.73 12.22
N ILE A 36 -0.75 4.60 12.12
CA ILE A 36 -2.18 4.24 12.10
C ILE A 36 -2.51 3.39 10.88
N ILE A 37 -2.07 3.81 9.68
CA ILE A 37 -2.29 3.09 8.41
C ILE A 37 -1.70 1.68 8.49
N ARG A 38 -0.49 1.55 9.03
CA ARG A 38 0.16 0.23 9.21
C ARG A 38 -0.60 -0.66 10.20
N SER A 39 -1.16 -0.10 11.26
CA SER A 39 -2.03 -0.82 12.18
C SER A 39 -3.28 -1.33 11.45
N PHE A 40 -4.00 -0.48 10.74
CA PHE A 40 -5.19 -0.88 9.97
C PHE A 40 -4.89 -1.92 8.89
N ARG A 41 -3.74 -1.82 8.22
CA ARG A 41 -3.30 -2.81 7.24
C ARG A 41 -3.05 -4.19 7.84
N ASP A 42 -2.67 -4.26 9.12
CA ASP A 42 -2.28 -5.46 9.86
C ASP A 42 -3.24 -5.76 11.00
N TRP A 43 -4.52 -5.97 10.70
CA TRP A 43 -5.63 -6.32 11.62
C TRP A 43 -5.91 -5.31 12.74
N GLY A 44 -5.38 -4.11 12.70
CA GLY A 44 -5.52 -3.14 13.79
C GLY A 44 -4.59 -3.40 14.97
N ARG A 45 -3.51 -4.15 14.78
CA ARG A 45 -2.53 -4.46 15.82
C ARG A 45 -1.76 -3.25 16.29
N ASP A 46 -1.36 -3.28 17.56
CA ASP A 46 -0.46 -2.29 18.16
C ASP A 46 1.02 -2.51 17.79
N CYS A 47 1.36 -3.65 17.23
CA CYS A 47 2.70 -3.96 16.79
C CYS A 47 3.02 -3.29 15.45
N VAL A 48 4.12 -2.55 15.38
CA VAL A 48 4.64 -1.89 14.17
C VAL A 48 5.93 -2.51 13.63
N CYS A 49 6.35 -3.63 14.19
CA CYS A 49 7.54 -4.35 13.72
C CYS A 49 7.31 -4.82 12.26
N PRO A 50 8.28 -4.64 11.36
CA PRO A 50 8.25 -5.23 10.03
C PRO A 50 8.16 -6.76 10.09
N SER A 51 7.62 -7.37 9.03
CA SER A 51 7.61 -8.84 8.91
C SER A 51 9.01 -9.42 9.04
N GLY A 52 9.13 -10.53 9.78
CA GLY A 52 10.42 -11.17 10.03
C GLY A 52 11.27 -10.53 11.14
N HIS A 53 10.83 -9.44 11.73
CA HIS A 53 11.50 -8.78 12.85
C HIS A 53 10.59 -8.74 14.07
N ASP A 54 11.07 -9.27 15.17
CA ASP A 54 10.35 -9.27 16.45
C ASP A 54 11.00 -8.32 17.45
N ASN A 55 10.20 -7.79 18.36
CA ASN A 55 10.63 -6.99 19.53
C ASN A 55 11.56 -5.81 19.21
N MET A 56 11.45 -5.20 18.03
CA MET A 56 12.25 -4.03 17.66
C MET A 56 11.98 -2.81 18.56
N CYS A 57 10.81 -2.74 19.16
CA CYS A 57 10.46 -1.69 20.12
C CYS A 57 11.12 -1.86 21.50
N GLY A 58 11.60 -3.07 21.84
CA GLY A 58 12.11 -3.42 23.17
C GLY A 58 11.04 -3.49 24.27
N HIS A 59 9.75 -3.41 23.92
CA HIS A 59 8.62 -3.24 24.84
C HIS A 59 7.49 -4.26 24.59
N ARG A 60 7.87 -5.49 24.21
CA ARG A 60 6.90 -6.49 23.77
C ARG A 60 5.92 -6.92 24.86
N PHE A 61 6.38 -6.97 26.12
CA PHE A 61 5.63 -7.55 27.24
C PHE A 61 5.48 -6.61 28.44
N ASP A 62 5.92 -5.37 28.35
CA ASP A 62 6.01 -4.45 29.50
C ASP A 62 4.97 -3.33 29.49
N ARG A 63 3.99 -3.42 28.60
CA ARG A 63 2.90 -2.43 28.49
C ARG A 63 1.58 -2.96 29.01
N GLN A 64 0.80 -2.06 29.60
CA GLN A 64 -0.58 -2.31 30.01
C GLN A 64 -1.55 -1.90 28.90
N TYR A 65 -2.47 -2.77 28.53
CA TYR A 65 -3.51 -2.54 27.53
C TYR A 65 -4.90 -2.73 28.13
N GLY A 66 -5.53 -1.62 28.54
CA GLY A 66 -6.83 -1.65 29.18
C GLY A 66 -6.86 -2.58 30.39
N GLU A 67 -7.79 -3.53 30.40
CA GLU A 67 -7.97 -4.51 31.48
C GLU A 67 -7.20 -5.83 31.26
N LEU A 68 -6.42 -5.93 30.16
CA LEU A 68 -5.62 -7.13 29.91
C LEU A 68 -4.53 -7.28 30.97
N PRO A 69 -4.12 -8.54 31.31
CA PRO A 69 -3.03 -8.74 32.25
C PRO A 69 -1.74 -8.06 31.81
N LEU A 70 -0.97 -7.56 32.77
CA LEU A 70 0.37 -7.06 32.48
C LEU A 70 1.25 -8.21 31.97
N GLY A 71 1.97 -7.96 30.88
CA GLY A 71 2.82 -8.96 30.22
C GLY A 71 2.19 -9.60 29.01
N ASP A 72 0.98 -9.23 28.63
CA ASP A 72 0.39 -9.65 27.35
C ASP A 72 1.24 -9.16 26.18
N ASP A 73 1.39 -10.04 25.20
CA ASP A 73 2.15 -9.73 23.99
C ASP A 73 1.43 -8.70 23.12
N HIS A 74 1.93 -7.46 23.10
CA HIS A 74 1.32 -6.38 22.31
C HIS A 74 1.24 -6.69 20.80
N LYS A 75 1.98 -7.67 20.31
CA LYS A 75 1.87 -8.14 18.93
C LYS A 75 0.47 -8.70 18.60
N TYR A 76 -0.24 -9.17 19.62
CA TYR A 76 -1.59 -9.74 19.49
C TYR A 76 -2.67 -8.87 20.11
N VAL A 77 -2.32 -7.66 20.56
CA VAL A 77 -3.29 -6.67 21.01
C VAL A 77 -3.80 -5.88 19.81
N HIS A 78 -5.11 -5.80 19.67
CA HIS A 78 -5.80 -5.11 18.59
C HIS A 78 -6.45 -3.84 19.13
N SER A 79 -5.76 -2.72 19.04
CA SER A 79 -6.27 -1.41 19.50
C SER A 79 -7.21 -0.76 18.49
N ASN A 80 -7.22 -1.25 17.26
CA ASN A 80 -8.07 -0.75 16.18
C ASN A 80 -8.79 -1.92 15.49
N PHE A 81 -9.92 -1.63 14.85
CA PHE A 81 -10.59 -2.58 13.95
C PHE A 81 -9.96 -2.45 12.57
N GLY A 82 -9.06 -3.36 12.22
CA GLY A 82 -8.30 -3.31 10.98
C GLY A 82 -8.57 -4.49 10.03
N TYR A 83 -7.76 -4.58 8.98
CA TYR A 83 -7.92 -5.52 7.87
C TYR A 83 -6.64 -6.31 7.62
N ASN A 84 -6.74 -7.42 6.91
CA ASN A 84 -5.56 -8.13 6.38
C ASN A 84 -5.25 -7.62 4.96
N LEU A 85 -4.46 -6.57 4.86
CA LEU A 85 -4.15 -5.90 3.60
C LEU A 85 -2.64 -5.90 3.27
N LYS A 86 -1.86 -6.76 3.91
CA LYS A 86 -0.44 -6.90 3.56
C LYS A 86 -0.28 -7.57 2.21
N ALA A 87 0.47 -6.92 1.32
CA ALA A 87 0.93 -7.55 0.08
C ALA A 87 1.90 -8.69 0.37
N THR A 88 1.88 -9.71 -0.46
CA THR A 88 2.84 -10.82 -0.43
C THR A 88 4.11 -10.47 -1.23
N ASP A 89 5.20 -11.17 -0.96
CA ASP A 89 6.45 -11.02 -1.74
C ASP A 89 6.26 -11.39 -3.22
N LEU A 90 5.35 -12.31 -3.52
CA LEU A 90 5.01 -12.65 -4.91
C LEU A 90 4.35 -11.46 -5.62
N GLN A 91 3.41 -10.78 -4.98
CA GLN A 91 2.79 -9.57 -5.51
C GLN A 91 3.82 -8.45 -5.67
N ALA A 92 4.68 -8.26 -4.68
CA ALA A 92 5.76 -7.28 -4.74
C ALA A 92 6.73 -7.55 -5.90
N ALA A 93 7.12 -8.81 -6.14
CA ALA A 93 7.98 -9.21 -7.24
C ALA A 93 7.34 -8.90 -8.62
N ILE A 94 6.03 -9.13 -8.76
CA ILE A 94 5.29 -8.72 -9.97
C ILE A 94 5.36 -7.20 -10.15
N GLY A 95 5.14 -6.43 -9.08
CA GLY A 95 5.24 -4.97 -9.10
C GLY A 95 6.61 -4.47 -9.54
N CYS A 96 7.69 -5.05 -9.01
CA CYS A 96 9.06 -4.74 -9.40
C CYS A 96 9.30 -4.99 -10.90
N ALA A 97 8.87 -6.14 -11.41
CA ALA A 97 9.00 -6.46 -12.84
C ALA A 97 8.14 -5.54 -13.74
N GLN A 98 7.02 -5.03 -13.24
CA GLN A 98 6.16 -4.09 -13.97
C GLN A 98 6.76 -2.68 -14.01
N ILE A 99 7.39 -2.23 -12.93
CA ILE A 99 7.95 -0.87 -12.87
C ILE A 99 9.13 -0.70 -13.85
N GLU A 100 9.89 -1.76 -14.09
CA GLU A 100 10.95 -1.77 -15.09
C GLU A 100 10.43 -1.55 -16.52
N LYS A 101 9.22 -2.03 -16.81
CA LYS A 101 8.55 -1.91 -18.11
C LYS A 101 7.71 -0.64 -18.24
N PHE A 102 7.49 0.07 -17.15
CA PHE A 102 6.56 1.19 -17.10
C PHE A 102 6.84 2.31 -18.12
N PRO A 103 8.10 2.73 -18.38
CA PRO A 103 8.39 3.73 -19.42
C PRO A 103 7.87 3.31 -20.79
N THR A 104 8.10 2.06 -21.18
CA THR A 104 7.59 1.52 -22.47
C THR A 104 6.07 1.50 -22.53
N PHE A 105 5.39 1.23 -21.41
CA PHE A 105 3.92 1.27 -21.35
C PHE A 105 3.40 2.70 -21.56
N VAL A 106 4.05 3.70 -21.00
CA VAL A 106 3.68 5.12 -21.18
C VAL A 106 3.83 5.53 -22.64
N GLU A 107 4.96 5.20 -23.27
CA GLU A 107 5.20 5.49 -24.70
C GLU A 107 4.14 4.84 -25.60
N ARG A 108 3.83 3.56 -25.37
CA ARG A 108 2.81 2.82 -26.15
C ARG A 108 1.41 3.43 -25.98
N ARG A 109 1.04 3.82 -24.77
CA ARG A 109 -0.26 4.46 -24.52
C ARG A 109 -0.38 5.81 -25.22
N ARG A 110 0.65 6.65 -25.18
CA ARG A 110 0.71 7.93 -25.91
C ARG A 110 0.58 7.70 -27.40
N HIS A 111 1.38 6.81 -27.95
CA HIS A 111 1.32 6.46 -29.37
C HIS A 111 -0.07 5.96 -29.78
N ASN A 112 -0.68 5.07 -29.02
CA ASN A 112 -2.03 4.57 -29.31
C ASN A 112 -3.08 5.67 -29.21
N PHE A 113 -2.98 6.55 -28.22
CA PHE A 113 -3.86 7.72 -28.07
C PHE A 113 -3.77 8.62 -29.31
N ASP A 114 -2.57 8.99 -29.73
CA ASP A 114 -2.36 9.88 -30.90
C ASP A 114 -2.92 9.24 -32.18
N ARG A 115 -2.72 7.94 -32.38
CA ARG A 115 -3.30 7.21 -33.49
C ARG A 115 -4.83 7.22 -33.51
N LEU A 116 -5.43 6.94 -32.35
CA LEU A 116 -6.90 6.93 -32.22
C LEU A 116 -7.45 8.34 -32.42
N ARG A 117 -6.83 9.35 -31.83
CA ARG A 117 -7.23 10.74 -31.99
C ARG A 117 -7.17 11.18 -33.46
N ALA A 118 -6.08 10.87 -34.15
CA ALA A 118 -5.95 11.18 -35.57
C ALA A 118 -7.03 10.48 -36.42
N ALA A 119 -7.31 9.19 -36.16
CA ALA A 119 -8.31 8.42 -36.88
C ALA A 119 -9.76 8.88 -36.62
N LEU A 120 -10.02 9.54 -35.52
CA LEU A 120 -11.34 10.01 -35.10
C LEU A 120 -11.56 11.52 -35.35
N ALA A 121 -10.51 12.27 -35.69
CA ALA A 121 -10.57 13.72 -35.86
C ALA A 121 -11.57 14.16 -36.96
N GLU A 122 -11.80 13.35 -37.98
CA GLU A 122 -12.77 13.63 -39.03
C GLU A 122 -14.22 13.23 -38.69
N LYS A 123 -14.43 12.70 -37.48
CA LYS A 123 -15.73 12.20 -37.00
C LYS A 123 -16.28 12.98 -35.81
N GLU A 124 -15.60 14.04 -35.38
CA GLU A 124 -16.13 14.99 -34.42
C GLU A 124 -17.13 15.92 -35.14
N GLU A 125 -18.46 15.60 -35.01
CA GLU A 125 -19.55 16.50 -35.31
C GLU A 125 -19.94 17.31 -34.07
#